data_d6a4dd7f364888513e17eb8a37e580d2
#
_entry.id   d6a4dd7f364888513e17eb8a37e580d2
#
_cell.length_a   1.000
_cell.length_b   1.000
_cell.length_c   1.000
_cell.angle_alpha   90.00
_cell.angle_beta   90.00
_cell.angle_gamma   90.00
#
_symmetry.space_group_name_H-M   'P 1'
#
loop_
_entity.id
_entity.type
_entity.pdbx_description
1 polymer ?
#
loop_
_entity_poly.entity_id
_entity_poly.type
_entity_poly.pdbx_seq_one_letter_code
_entity_poly.pdbx_strand_id
1 'polypeptide(L)'
;WHHGERTGSGTIVWKGREQLAAGEINYDSFMDLVTSSAPSVGHCNTMGTASTMNSLAEALGMTLPGGAAIPAPYRERGQNAYETGKRIVDMVWEDLKPSDILTREAFENCIVINSAIGGSTNAPIHVNAIARHIGVKLTVEDWQKFGHKIPLLVNLQPAGEYLGEEYHRAGGVPAVVNELMKKKLIHEHVITVNGKTMGENCKKTKVLDKRVIYPVNKPLRPDAGFLVLKGNLFNSAIMKTSVISEEFRTRYLSNPADPDAFEGLSLIHISEPTRPER
;
A
#
# COMPACT_ATOMS: atom_id res chain seq x y z
N TRP A 1 3.95 -19.65 3.54
CA TRP A 1 2.93 -20.60 4.01
C TRP A 1 3.53 -21.49 5.08
N HIS A 2 2.82 -21.65 6.18
CA HIS A 2 3.19 -22.54 7.28
C HIS A 2 2.03 -23.49 7.57
N HIS A 3 2.25 -24.78 7.44
CA HIS A 3 1.21 -25.81 7.63
C HIS A 3 -0.13 -25.53 6.89
N GLY A 4 -0.04 -24.98 5.68
CA GLY A 4 -1.21 -24.65 4.85
C GLY A 4 -1.87 -23.30 5.13
N GLU A 5 -1.37 -22.54 6.12
CA GLU A 5 -1.84 -21.19 6.44
C GLU A 5 -0.96 -20.12 5.77
N ARG A 6 -1.55 -18.99 5.39
CA ARG A 6 -0.81 -17.82 4.90
C ARG A 6 -0.05 -17.15 6.04
N THR A 7 1.25 -17.06 5.91
CA THR A 7 2.11 -16.40 6.88
C THR A 7 2.69 -15.12 6.29
N GLY A 8 2.13 -13.99 6.69
CA GLY A 8 2.68 -12.69 6.31
C GLY A 8 3.91 -12.35 7.15
N SER A 9 5.03 -12.06 6.50
CA SER A 9 6.32 -11.81 7.17
C SER A 9 6.29 -10.65 8.18
N GLY A 10 5.36 -9.69 8.03
CA GLY A 10 5.16 -8.62 8.99
C GLY A 10 4.15 -8.96 10.10
N THR A 11 3.14 -9.78 9.79
CA THR A 11 2.02 -10.05 10.71
C THR A 11 2.29 -11.24 11.64
N ILE A 12 2.93 -12.29 11.12
CA ILE A 12 3.14 -13.52 11.87
C ILE A 12 4.09 -13.37 13.05
N VAL A 13 5.07 -12.48 12.94
CA VAL A 13 6.05 -12.23 14.01
C VAL A 13 5.38 -11.72 15.29
N TRP A 14 4.37 -10.86 15.14
CA TRP A 14 3.61 -10.36 16.29
C TRP A 14 2.77 -11.47 16.92
N LYS A 15 2.00 -12.19 16.11
CA LYS A 15 1.19 -13.35 16.59
C LYS A 15 2.08 -14.41 17.26
N GLY A 16 3.21 -14.76 16.62
CA GLY A 16 4.14 -15.73 17.19
C GLY A 16 4.77 -15.30 18.51
N ARG A 17 5.06 -14.00 18.69
CA ARG A 17 5.55 -13.46 19.96
C ARG A 17 4.50 -13.54 21.07
N GLU A 18 3.25 -13.22 20.75
CA GLU A 18 2.13 -13.35 21.69
C GLU A 18 1.96 -14.81 22.14
N GLN A 19 1.97 -15.76 21.20
CA GLN A 19 1.85 -17.19 21.49
C GLN A 19 3.05 -17.71 22.31
N LEU A 20 4.25 -17.26 21.99
CA LEU A 20 5.45 -17.62 22.77
C LEU A 20 5.40 -17.05 24.19
N ALA A 21 4.98 -15.79 24.35
CA ALA A 21 4.82 -15.15 25.66
C ALA A 21 3.71 -15.80 26.49
N ALA A 22 2.64 -16.27 25.85
CA ALA A 22 1.55 -17.01 26.49
C ALA A 22 1.92 -18.48 26.84
N GLY A 23 3.07 -18.98 26.38
CA GLY A 23 3.49 -20.37 26.55
C GLY A 23 2.72 -21.36 25.67
N GLU A 24 2.00 -20.89 24.66
CA GLU A 24 1.25 -21.73 23.70
C GLU A 24 2.17 -22.46 22.72
N ILE A 25 3.33 -21.86 22.41
CA ILE A 25 4.37 -22.44 21.57
C ILE A 25 5.73 -22.30 22.26
N ASN A 26 6.66 -23.22 21.95
CA ASN A 26 8.04 -23.10 22.40
C ASN A 26 8.89 -22.26 21.41
N TYR A 27 10.16 -22.01 21.78
CA TYR A 27 11.05 -21.19 20.97
C TYR A 27 11.35 -21.80 19.57
N ASP A 28 11.49 -23.13 19.50
CA ASP A 28 11.76 -23.82 18.21
C ASP A 28 10.57 -23.68 17.26
N SER A 29 9.36 -23.87 17.78
CA SER A 29 8.11 -23.65 17.02
C SER A 29 7.95 -22.19 16.58
N PHE A 30 8.35 -21.24 17.44
CA PHE A 30 8.38 -19.81 17.07
C PHE A 30 9.36 -19.55 15.95
N MET A 31 10.57 -20.11 16.01
CA MET A 31 11.58 -19.93 14.95
C MET A 31 11.14 -20.56 13.63
N ASP A 32 10.53 -21.74 13.65
CA ASP A 32 9.98 -22.39 12.46
C ASP A 32 8.87 -21.55 11.83
N LEU A 33 7.95 -21.02 12.65
CA LEU A 33 6.87 -20.13 12.20
C LEU A 33 7.40 -18.85 11.54
N VAL A 34 8.41 -18.20 12.16
CA VAL A 34 8.99 -16.94 11.65
C VAL A 34 9.79 -17.18 10.37
N THR A 35 10.61 -18.24 10.32
CA THR A 35 11.40 -18.56 9.13
C THR A 35 10.54 -18.94 7.93
N SER A 36 9.44 -19.65 8.14
CA SER A 36 8.49 -20.01 7.09
C SER A 36 7.81 -18.79 6.45
N SER A 37 7.78 -17.66 7.15
CA SER A 37 7.17 -16.41 6.64
C SER A 37 8.07 -15.62 5.69
N ALA A 38 9.34 -15.96 5.59
CA ALA A 38 10.32 -15.36 4.69
C ALA A 38 11.01 -16.42 3.81
N PRO A 39 10.25 -17.10 2.94
CA PRO A 39 10.72 -18.31 2.24
C PRO A 39 11.73 -18.03 1.12
N SER A 40 12.00 -16.78 0.78
CA SER A 40 12.86 -16.39 -0.33
C SER A 40 13.50 -15.03 -0.10
N VAL A 41 14.49 -14.69 -0.95
CA VAL A 41 15.01 -13.32 -1.07
C VAL A 41 13.91 -12.35 -1.52
N GLY A 42 14.07 -11.07 -1.19
CA GLY A 42 13.15 -10.00 -1.55
C GLY A 42 12.65 -9.24 -0.32
N HIS A 43 11.68 -8.36 -0.55
CA HIS A 43 11.02 -7.63 0.53
C HIS A 43 9.90 -8.47 1.17
N CYS A 44 9.30 -7.94 2.25
CA CYS A 44 8.14 -8.55 2.90
C CYS A 44 7.04 -8.91 1.91
N ASN A 45 6.38 -10.04 2.12
CA ASN A 45 5.28 -10.53 1.29
C ASN A 45 3.91 -9.89 1.61
N THR A 46 3.87 -8.97 2.59
CA THR A 46 2.69 -8.16 2.93
C THR A 46 2.77 -6.77 2.31
N MET A 47 1.69 -5.98 2.35
CA MET A 47 1.67 -4.57 1.92
C MET A 47 2.32 -3.68 3.00
N GLY A 48 3.61 -3.91 3.24
CA GLY A 48 4.48 -3.05 4.04
C GLY A 48 5.05 -1.89 3.21
N THR A 49 6.06 -1.20 3.75
CA THR A 49 6.65 -0.03 3.08
C THR A 49 7.28 -0.39 1.73
N ALA A 50 8.03 -1.49 1.65
CA ALA A 50 8.72 -1.87 0.42
C ALA A 50 7.74 -2.24 -0.70
N SER A 51 6.75 -3.09 -0.43
CA SER A 51 5.70 -3.45 -1.41
C SER A 51 4.90 -2.23 -1.86
N THR A 52 4.60 -1.34 -0.90
CA THR A 52 3.94 -0.06 -1.18
C THR A 52 4.79 0.78 -2.13
N MET A 53 6.07 1.03 -1.80
CA MET A 53 6.91 1.90 -2.62
C MET A 53 7.19 1.32 -4.00
N ASN A 54 7.31 0.00 -4.15
CA ASN A 54 7.35 -0.63 -5.47
C ASN A 54 6.09 -0.34 -6.27
N SER A 55 4.91 -0.52 -5.67
CA SER A 55 3.62 -0.22 -6.32
C SER A 55 3.50 1.27 -6.66
N LEU A 56 3.98 2.16 -5.79
CA LEU A 56 3.93 3.60 -6.02
C LEU A 56 4.95 4.09 -7.05
N ALA A 57 6.10 3.44 -7.20
CA ALA A 57 7.01 3.71 -8.31
C ALA A 57 6.35 3.41 -9.66
N GLU A 58 5.57 2.33 -9.75
CA GLU A 58 4.76 2.02 -10.93
C GLU A 58 3.60 3.01 -11.11
N ALA A 59 2.93 3.38 -10.02
CA ALA A 59 1.86 4.39 -10.00
C ALA A 59 2.33 5.78 -10.49
N LEU A 60 3.58 6.14 -10.17
CA LEU A 60 4.24 7.35 -10.65
C LEU A 60 4.69 7.24 -12.12
N GLY A 61 4.54 6.09 -12.76
CA GLY A 61 5.01 5.86 -14.11
C GLY A 61 6.50 5.56 -14.23
N MET A 62 7.23 5.38 -13.11
CA MET A 62 8.69 5.17 -13.06
C MET A 62 9.12 3.71 -13.09
N THR A 63 8.18 2.78 -13.25
CA THR A 63 8.43 1.34 -13.42
C THR A 63 7.70 0.83 -14.65
N LEU A 64 8.29 -0.12 -15.37
CA LEU A 64 7.60 -0.78 -16.47
C LEU A 64 6.29 -1.43 -15.98
N PRO A 65 5.19 -1.30 -16.73
CA PRO A 65 3.88 -1.77 -16.31
C PRO A 65 3.87 -3.26 -15.91
N GLY A 66 3.31 -3.56 -14.73
CA GLY A 66 3.27 -4.90 -14.15
C GLY A 66 4.55 -5.32 -13.42
N GLY A 67 5.59 -4.46 -13.42
CA GLY A 67 6.87 -4.79 -12.80
C GLY A 67 6.87 -4.79 -11.27
N ALA A 68 6.07 -3.92 -10.64
CA ALA A 68 6.13 -3.70 -9.19
C ALA A 68 5.84 -4.92 -8.34
N ALA A 69 4.83 -5.71 -8.71
CA ALA A 69 4.32 -6.82 -7.90
C ALA A 69 5.02 -8.16 -8.16
N ILE A 70 5.93 -8.27 -9.14
CA ILE A 70 6.60 -9.53 -9.47
C ILE A 70 7.42 -10.00 -8.26
N PRO A 71 7.20 -11.21 -7.73
CA PRO A 71 8.02 -11.75 -6.64
C PRO A 71 9.50 -11.86 -7.02
N ALA A 72 10.40 -11.62 -6.06
CA ALA A 72 11.85 -11.60 -6.32
C ALA A 72 12.41 -12.90 -6.93
N PRO A 73 11.96 -14.13 -6.53
CA PRO A 73 12.48 -15.38 -7.08
C PRO A 73 11.90 -15.77 -8.44
N TYR A 74 10.93 -15.01 -8.97
CA TYR A 74 10.32 -15.32 -10.26
C TYR A 74 11.24 -14.96 -11.42
N ARG A 75 11.29 -15.80 -12.45
CA ARG A 75 12.06 -15.54 -13.68
C ARG A 75 11.65 -14.22 -14.35
N GLU A 76 10.37 -13.86 -14.23
CA GLU A 76 9.79 -12.62 -14.76
C GLU A 76 10.46 -11.38 -14.15
N ARG A 77 11.01 -11.48 -12.93
CA ARG A 77 11.80 -10.40 -12.31
C ARG A 77 13.10 -10.16 -13.08
N GLY A 78 13.82 -11.21 -13.45
CA GLY A 78 15.02 -11.10 -14.28
C GLY A 78 14.72 -10.57 -15.67
N GLN A 79 13.63 -11.02 -16.28
CA GLN A 79 13.18 -10.51 -17.57
C GLN A 79 12.80 -9.02 -17.50
N ASN A 80 12.06 -8.61 -16.45
CA ASN A 80 11.71 -7.20 -16.23
C ASN A 80 12.95 -6.32 -16.03
N ALA A 81 13.97 -6.82 -15.32
CA ALA A 81 15.24 -6.11 -15.16
C ALA A 81 15.97 -5.92 -16.49
N TYR A 82 16.00 -6.95 -17.33
CA TYR A 82 16.58 -6.86 -18.68
C TYR A 82 15.84 -5.83 -19.56
N GLU A 83 14.51 -5.88 -19.60
CA GLU A 83 13.71 -4.91 -20.36
C GLU A 83 13.85 -3.47 -19.82
N THR A 84 14.00 -3.32 -18.51
CA THR A 84 14.30 -2.02 -17.88
C THR A 84 15.64 -1.48 -18.36
N GLY A 85 16.67 -2.34 -18.44
CA GLY A 85 17.99 -1.96 -18.95
C GLY A 85 17.95 -1.53 -20.42
N LYS A 86 17.17 -2.17 -21.26
CA LYS A 86 16.95 -1.75 -22.65
C LYS A 86 16.20 -0.42 -22.70
N ARG A 87 15.12 -0.31 -21.93
CA ARG A 87 14.26 0.87 -21.95
C ARG A 87 14.98 2.16 -21.54
N ILE A 88 15.88 2.09 -20.55
CA ILE A 88 16.61 3.29 -20.12
C ILE A 88 17.50 3.86 -21.25
N VAL A 89 18.04 3.00 -22.13
CA VAL A 89 18.81 3.43 -23.29
C VAL A 89 17.92 4.17 -24.29
N ASP A 90 16.74 3.62 -24.58
CA ASP A 90 15.76 4.27 -25.46
C ASP A 90 15.32 5.63 -24.90
N MET A 91 15.07 5.73 -23.58
CA MET A 91 14.70 6.99 -22.92
C MET A 91 15.75 8.08 -23.08
N VAL A 92 17.05 7.72 -23.09
CA VAL A 92 18.14 8.67 -23.33
C VAL A 92 18.06 9.23 -24.76
N TRP A 93 17.80 8.38 -25.75
CA TRP A 93 17.64 8.82 -27.14
C TRP A 93 16.37 9.63 -27.40
N GLU A 94 15.31 9.33 -26.68
CA GLU A 94 14.03 10.05 -26.69
C GLU A 94 14.08 11.37 -25.91
N ASP A 95 15.15 11.63 -25.16
CA ASP A 95 15.26 12.72 -24.18
C ASP A 95 14.12 12.72 -23.13
N LEU A 96 13.57 11.54 -22.81
CA LEU A 96 12.50 11.38 -21.83
C LEU A 96 13.08 11.41 -20.41
N LYS A 97 12.77 12.46 -19.65
CA LYS A 97 13.33 12.73 -18.33
C LYS A 97 12.35 12.37 -17.20
N PRO A 98 12.82 12.09 -15.99
CA PRO A 98 11.95 11.94 -14.82
C PRO A 98 11.02 13.15 -14.61
N SER A 99 11.45 14.37 -14.94
CA SER A 99 10.62 15.58 -14.86
C SER A 99 9.41 15.57 -15.78
N ASP A 100 9.46 14.84 -16.89
CA ASP A 100 8.36 14.75 -17.85
C ASP A 100 7.29 13.76 -17.37
N ILE A 101 7.70 12.81 -16.52
CA ILE A 101 6.86 11.74 -15.97
C ILE A 101 6.29 12.14 -14.59
N LEU A 102 7.12 12.68 -13.72
CA LEU A 102 6.80 13.02 -12.33
C LEU A 102 6.05 14.36 -12.25
N THR A 103 4.90 14.44 -12.89
CA THR A 103 4.02 15.61 -12.87
C THR A 103 3.16 15.64 -11.61
N ARG A 104 2.49 16.75 -11.34
CA ARG A 104 1.54 16.85 -10.21
C ARG A 104 0.47 15.76 -10.29
N GLU A 105 -0.09 15.50 -11.45
CA GLU A 105 -1.11 14.49 -11.68
C GLU A 105 -0.58 13.06 -11.44
N ALA A 106 0.70 12.79 -11.75
CA ALA A 106 1.33 11.51 -11.43
C ALA A 106 1.39 11.29 -9.91
N PHE A 107 1.69 12.33 -9.12
CA PHE A 107 1.66 12.27 -7.66
C PHE A 107 0.23 12.12 -7.11
N GLU A 108 -0.76 12.73 -7.71
CA GLU A 108 -2.17 12.54 -7.35
C GLU A 108 -2.60 11.08 -7.62
N ASN A 109 -2.25 10.51 -8.76
CA ASN A 109 -2.44 9.08 -9.04
C ASN A 109 -1.75 8.19 -8.00
N CYS A 110 -0.54 8.54 -7.61
CA CYS A 110 0.21 7.82 -6.57
C CYS A 110 -0.55 7.78 -5.25
N ILE A 111 -1.12 8.90 -4.80
CA ILE A 111 -1.93 8.99 -3.58
C ILE A 111 -3.21 8.12 -3.68
N VAL A 112 -3.90 8.18 -4.81
CA VAL A 112 -5.11 7.39 -5.07
C VAL A 112 -4.80 5.90 -5.04
N ILE A 113 -3.74 5.48 -5.74
CA ILE A 113 -3.33 4.07 -5.78
C ILE A 113 -2.87 3.60 -4.41
N ASN A 114 -2.13 4.42 -3.64
CA ASN A 114 -1.75 4.09 -2.26
C ASN A 114 -2.97 3.75 -1.39
N SER A 115 -4.03 4.53 -1.51
CA SER A 115 -5.27 4.29 -0.76
C SER A 115 -5.96 3.01 -1.22
N ALA A 116 -6.06 2.79 -2.53
CA ALA A 116 -6.72 1.62 -3.11
C ALA A 116 -6.01 0.29 -2.79
N ILE A 117 -4.68 0.30 -2.62
CA ILE A 117 -3.91 -0.90 -2.24
C ILE A 117 -3.74 -1.07 -0.72
N GLY A 118 -4.24 -0.13 0.08
CA GLY A 118 -4.00 -0.13 1.53
C GLY A 118 -2.51 0.05 1.88
N GLY A 119 -1.86 1.00 1.23
CA GLY A 119 -0.41 1.24 1.33
C GLY A 119 0.04 1.74 2.70
N SER A 120 1.34 1.77 2.91
CA SER A 120 2.02 2.13 4.16
C SER A 120 1.88 3.61 4.50
N THR A 121 1.82 3.94 5.80
CA THR A 121 1.92 5.32 6.32
C THR A 121 3.30 5.95 6.10
N ASN A 122 4.31 5.18 5.70
CA ASN A 122 5.61 5.71 5.29
C ASN A 122 5.59 6.30 3.87
N ALA A 123 4.59 5.98 3.06
CA ALA A 123 4.47 6.49 1.69
C ALA A 123 4.50 8.02 1.60
N PRO A 124 3.78 8.80 2.43
CA PRO A 124 3.85 10.26 2.42
C PRO A 124 5.25 10.80 2.61
N ILE A 125 6.06 10.20 3.49
CA ILE A 125 7.44 10.64 3.75
C ILE A 125 8.28 10.50 2.48
N HIS A 126 8.24 9.33 1.86
CA HIS A 126 9.05 9.03 0.68
C HIS A 126 8.55 9.78 -0.57
N VAL A 127 7.26 9.75 -0.82
CA VAL A 127 6.66 10.37 -2.03
C VAL A 127 6.77 11.90 -1.97
N ASN A 128 6.54 12.52 -0.80
CA ASN A 128 6.73 13.96 -0.65
C ASN A 128 8.21 14.36 -0.81
N ALA A 129 9.16 13.51 -0.38
CA ALA A 129 10.57 13.75 -0.62
C ALA A 129 10.91 13.71 -2.12
N ILE A 130 10.39 12.72 -2.86
CA ILE A 130 10.56 12.62 -4.33
C ILE A 130 9.96 13.86 -5.01
N ALA A 131 8.73 14.23 -4.66
CA ALA A 131 8.05 15.40 -5.21
C ALA A 131 8.87 16.68 -4.98
N ARG A 132 9.43 16.85 -3.77
CA ARG A 132 10.28 17.99 -3.43
C ARG A 132 11.54 18.05 -4.28
N HIS A 133 12.19 16.90 -4.51
CA HIS A 133 13.40 16.83 -5.35
C HIS A 133 13.17 17.28 -6.78
N ILE A 134 11.98 17.02 -7.32
CA ILE A 134 11.64 17.42 -8.71
C ILE A 134 10.87 18.76 -8.77
N GLY A 135 10.76 19.47 -7.65
CA GLY A 135 10.11 20.79 -7.58
C GLY A 135 8.58 20.76 -7.58
N VAL A 136 7.95 19.60 -7.45
CA VAL A 136 6.48 19.46 -7.33
C VAL A 136 6.06 19.69 -5.88
N LYS A 137 5.18 20.67 -5.68
CA LYS A 137 4.62 20.93 -4.33
C LYS A 137 3.61 19.85 -3.98
N LEU A 138 3.92 19.04 -2.98
CA LEU A 138 3.04 18.02 -2.40
C LEU A 138 3.05 18.18 -0.88
N THR A 139 1.86 18.23 -0.27
CA THR A 139 1.69 18.44 1.17
C THR A 139 1.03 17.22 1.82
N VAL A 140 1.03 17.18 3.15
CA VAL A 140 0.34 16.11 3.90
C VAL A 140 -1.18 16.18 3.68
N GLU A 141 -1.74 17.37 3.53
CA GLU A 141 -3.16 17.58 3.26
C GLU A 141 -3.60 17.00 1.92
N ASP A 142 -2.72 16.93 0.93
CA ASP A 142 -3.02 16.31 -0.36
C ASP A 142 -3.35 14.82 -0.19
N TRP A 143 -2.72 14.14 0.75
CA TRP A 143 -2.99 12.72 1.04
C TRP A 143 -4.42 12.48 1.54
N GLN A 144 -4.96 13.40 2.33
CA GLN A 144 -6.38 13.35 2.71
C GLN A 144 -7.27 13.78 1.56
N LYS A 145 -6.95 14.89 0.90
CA LYS A 145 -7.78 15.46 -0.17
C LYS A 145 -8.03 14.50 -1.32
N PHE A 146 -6.98 13.84 -1.81
CA PHE A 146 -7.06 12.93 -2.96
C PHE A 146 -7.25 11.47 -2.55
N GLY A 147 -6.82 11.08 -1.34
CA GLY A 147 -6.77 9.69 -0.92
C GLY A 147 -7.92 9.22 -0.04
N HIS A 148 -8.44 10.06 0.87
CA HIS A 148 -9.34 9.62 1.94
C HIS A 148 -10.57 8.85 1.44
N LYS A 149 -11.26 9.38 0.44
CA LYS A 149 -12.48 8.79 -0.13
C LYS A 149 -12.25 7.68 -1.16
N ILE A 150 -11.01 7.28 -1.35
CA ILE A 150 -10.68 6.18 -2.26
C ILE A 150 -10.98 4.85 -1.57
N PRO A 151 -11.68 3.92 -2.24
CA PRO A 151 -11.99 2.63 -1.68
C PRO A 151 -10.78 1.71 -1.62
N LEU A 152 -10.73 0.80 -0.63
CA LEU A 152 -9.78 -0.31 -0.58
C LEU A 152 -10.20 -1.38 -1.58
N LEU A 153 -9.35 -1.64 -2.56
CA LEU A 153 -9.59 -2.65 -3.59
C LEU A 153 -8.75 -3.92 -3.36
N VAL A 154 -7.58 -3.80 -2.73
CA VAL A 154 -6.65 -4.91 -2.57
C VAL A 154 -6.79 -5.55 -1.19
N ASN A 155 -7.13 -6.85 -1.20
CA ASN A 155 -7.30 -7.68 0.00
C ASN A 155 -5.97 -8.30 0.41
N LEU A 156 -5.01 -7.46 0.83
CA LEU A 156 -3.66 -7.87 1.19
C LEU A 156 -3.34 -7.57 2.65
N GLN A 157 -2.64 -8.47 3.34
CA GLN A 157 -2.18 -8.21 4.71
C GLN A 157 -1.32 -6.93 4.78
N PRO A 158 -1.45 -6.09 5.83
CA PRO A 158 -2.25 -6.27 7.05
C PRO A 158 -3.72 -5.84 6.93
N ALA A 159 -4.14 -5.16 5.86
CA ALA A 159 -5.52 -4.67 5.71
C ALA A 159 -6.51 -5.77 5.24
N GLY A 160 -6.01 -6.92 4.82
CA GLY A 160 -6.76 -8.05 4.30
C GLY A 160 -6.08 -9.39 4.57
N GLU A 161 -6.30 -10.38 3.70
CA GLU A 161 -5.97 -11.79 3.95
C GLU A 161 -4.81 -12.32 3.11
N TYR A 162 -4.62 -11.83 1.88
CA TYR A 162 -3.72 -12.40 0.88
C TYR A 162 -2.30 -11.83 1.00
N LEU A 163 -1.38 -12.38 0.21
CA LEU A 163 0.04 -12.01 0.18
C LEU A 163 0.45 -11.45 -1.19
N GLY A 164 1.67 -10.91 -1.28
CA GLY A 164 2.18 -10.24 -2.47
C GLY A 164 2.21 -11.10 -3.74
N GLU A 165 2.47 -12.41 -3.62
CA GLU A 165 2.43 -13.33 -4.75
C GLU A 165 1.03 -13.42 -5.36
N GLU A 166 0.01 -13.51 -4.51
CA GLU A 166 -1.39 -13.56 -4.95
C GLU A 166 -1.82 -12.23 -5.58
N TYR A 167 -1.32 -11.11 -5.05
CA TYR A 167 -1.52 -9.79 -5.65
C TYR A 167 -0.91 -9.70 -7.06
N HIS A 168 0.31 -10.19 -7.25
CA HIS A 168 0.92 -10.29 -8.57
C HIS A 168 0.05 -11.12 -9.53
N ARG A 169 -0.35 -12.32 -9.11
CA ARG A 169 -1.18 -13.23 -9.91
C ARG A 169 -2.57 -12.67 -10.22
N ALA A 170 -3.11 -11.82 -9.36
CA ALA A 170 -4.40 -11.16 -9.57
C ALA A 170 -4.35 -10.00 -10.58
N GLY A 171 -3.15 -9.57 -10.99
CA GLY A 171 -2.92 -8.53 -11.99
C GLY A 171 -2.18 -7.29 -11.50
N GLY A 172 -1.83 -7.22 -10.22
CA GLY A 172 -0.99 -6.17 -9.65
C GLY A 172 -1.51 -4.74 -9.83
N VAL A 173 -0.58 -3.77 -9.89
CA VAL A 173 -0.91 -2.34 -10.06
C VAL A 173 -1.74 -2.05 -11.30
N PRO A 174 -1.44 -2.61 -12.50
CA PRO A 174 -2.23 -2.30 -13.70
C PRO A 174 -3.70 -2.69 -13.60
N ALA A 175 -4.02 -3.80 -12.88
CA ALA A 175 -5.40 -4.20 -12.66
C ALA A 175 -6.12 -3.26 -11.69
N VAL A 176 -5.44 -2.78 -10.65
CA VAL A 176 -5.98 -1.77 -9.72
C VAL A 176 -6.25 -0.46 -10.45
N VAL A 177 -5.30 0.01 -11.27
CA VAL A 177 -5.47 1.22 -12.08
C VAL A 177 -6.66 1.10 -13.00
N ASN A 178 -6.83 -0.03 -13.70
CA ASN A 178 -7.99 -0.24 -14.57
C ASN A 178 -9.32 -0.16 -13.79
N GLU A 179 -9.39 -0.73 -12.59
CA GLU A 179 -10.59 -0.61 -11.75
C GLU A 179 -10.87 0.86 -11.38
N LEU A 180 -9.84 1.63 -11.01
CA LEU A 180 -9.98 3.05 -10.65
C LEU A 180 -10.39 3.92 -11.85
N MET A 181 -9.90 3.61 -13.06
CA MET A 181 -10.29 4.29 -14.31
C MET A 181 -11.80 4.21 -14.56
N LYS A 182 -12.46 3.10 -14.23
CA LYS A 182 -13.93 2.94 -14.39
C LYS A 182 -14.74 3.98 -13.64
N LYS A 183 -14.20 4.57 -12.59
CA LYS A 183 -14.79 5.65 -11.79
C LYS A 183 -14.13 7.00 -12.02
N LYS A 184 -13.24 7.11 -13.02
CA LYS A 184 -12.50 8.34 -13.35
C LYS A 184 -11.72 8.89 -12.14
N LEU A 185 -11.14 8.00 -11.34
CA LEU A 185 -10.36 8.35 -10.14
C LEU A 185 -8.87 8.52 -10.44
N ILE A 186 -8.43 8.30 -11.68
CA ILE A 186 -7.05 8.33 -12.14
C ILE A 186 -6.91 9.32 -13.31
N HIS A 187 -5.83 10.06 -13.33
CA HIS A 187 -5.39 10.84 -14.49
C HIS A 187 -4.77 9.89 -15.52
N GLU A 188 -5.54 9.51 -16.52
CA GLU A 188 -5.16 8.49 -17.50
C GLU A 188 -4.07 8.95 -18.48
N HIS A 189 -3.94 10.25 -18.68
CA HIS A 189 -3.06 10.86 -19.68
C HIS A 189 -1.59 11.01 -19.24
N VAL A 190 -1.28 10.78 -17.96
CA VAL A 190 0.10 10.91 -17.47
C VAL A 190 1.03 9.92 -18.15
N ILE A 191 2.18 10.41 -18.60
CA ILE A 191 3.20 9.63 -19.31
C ILE A 191 3.95 8.74 -18.33
N THR A 192 4.40 7.59 -18.82
CA THR A 192 5.21 6.62 -18.06
C THR A 192 6.52 6.32 -18.78
N VAL A 193 7.45 5.65 -18.09
CA VAL A 193 8.80 5.32 -18.61
C VAL A 193 8.79 4.61 -19.96
N ASN A 194 7.72 3.92 -20.35
CA ASN A 194 7.65 3.26 -21.67
C ASN A 194 7.16 4.18 -22.81
N GLY A 195 7.01 5.49 -22.55
CA GLY A 195 6.54 6.46 -23.51
C GLY A 195 5.02 6.45 -23.78
N LYS A 196 4.28 5.58 -23.08
CA LYS A 196 2.82 5.48 -23.16
C LYS A 196 2.18 6.10 -21.93
N THR A 197 0.91 6.47 -22.06
CA THR A 197 0.14 6.97 -20.91
C THR A 197 -0.24 5.85 -19.93
N MET A 198 -0.56 6.22 -18.71
CA MET A 198 -1.08 5.30 -17.69
C MET A 198 -2.33 4.56 -18.20
N GLY A 199 -3.24 5.30 -18.84
CA GLY A 199 -4.46 4.73 -19.42
C GLY A 199 -4.16 3.71 -20.52
N GLU A 200 -3.25 4.00 -21.46
CA GLU A 200 -2.86 3.08 -22.52
C GLU A 200 -2.27 1.79 -21.98
N ASN A 201 -1.45 1.87 -20.93
CA ASN A 201 -0.82 0.73 -20.28
C ASN A 201 -1.85 -0.17 -19.56
N CYS A 202 -2.86 0.42 -18.95
CA CYS A 202 -3.73 -0.30 -18.00
C CYS A 202 -5.11 -0.68 -18.55
N LYS A 203 -5.64 0.01 -19.60
CA LYS A 203 -7.01 -0.17 -20.11
C LYS A 203 -7.38 -1.59 -20.54
N LYS A 204 -6.42 -2.43 -20.89
CA LYS A 204 -6.64 -3.82 -21.31
C LYS A 204 -6.42 -4.83 -20.19
N THR A 205 -5.91 -4.40 -19.05
CA THR A 205 -5.62 -5.28 -17.92
C THR A 205 -6.91 -5.66 -17.22
N LYS A 206 -7.02 -6.93 -16.84
CA LYS A 206 -8.18 -7.47 -16.13
C LYS A 206 -7.77 -7.93 -14.74
N VAL A 207 -8.68 -7.80 -13.79
CA VAL A 207 -8.57 -8.49 -12.50
C VAL A 207 -8.75 -9.97 -12.74
N LEU A 208 -7.71 -10.77 -12.45
CA LEU A 208 -7.71 -12.23 -12.64
C LEU A 208 -8.27 -12.97 -11.43
N ASP A 209 -8.13 -12.41 -10.23
CA ASP A 209 -8.73 -12.94 -8.99
C ASP A 209 -9.45 -11.83 -8.21
N LYS A 210 -10.78 -11.88 -8.21
CA LYS A 210 -11.64 -10.90 -7.53
C LYS A 210 -11.66 -11.04 -6.00
N ARG A 211 -11.08 -12.09 -5.45
CA ARG A 211 -10.91 -12.25 -3.99
C ARG A 211 -9.73 -11.42 -3.49
N VAL A 212 -8.75 -11.18 -4.37
CA VAL A 212 -7.51 -10.44 -4.09
C VAL A 212 -7.63 -8.97 -4.50
N ILE A 213 -8.16 -8.71 -5.71
CA ILE A 213 -8.43 -7.34 -6.19
C ILE A 213 -9.93 -7.21 -6.43
N TYR A 214 -10.59 -6.43 -5.60
CA TYR A 214 -12.03 -6.19 -5.64
C TYR A 214 -12.39 -5.20 -6.75
N PRO A 215 -13.56 -5.36 -7.37
CA PRO A 215 -14.05 -4.37 -8.33
C PRO A 215 -14.43 -3.07 -7.61
N VAL A 216 -14.18 -1.93 -8.27
CA VAL A 216 -14.38 -0.60 -7.68
C VAL A 216 -15.83 -0.28 -7.31
N ASN A 217 -16.80 -0.97 -7.91
CA ASN A 217 -18.22 -0.83 -7.56
C ASN A 217 -18.66 -1.69 -6.38
N LYS A 218 -17.81 -2.63 -5.94
CA LYS A 218 -18.01 -3.46 -4.75
C LYS A 218 -16.65 -3.62 -4.03
N PRO A 219 -16.12 -2.55 -3.45
CA PRO A 219 -14.80 -2.57 -2.83
C PRO A 219 -14.79 -3.39 -1.53
N LEU A 220 -13.60 -3.76 -1.08
CA LEU A 220 -13.41 -4.41 0.21
C LEU A 220 -13.85 -3.49 1.37
N ARG A 221 -13.48 -2.20 1.28
CA ARG A 221 -13.93 -1.14 2.19
C ARG A 221 -14.10 0.17 1.43
N PRO A 222 -15.09 1.01 1.78
CA PRO A 222 -15.12 2.40 1.34
C PRO A 222 -14.07 3.21 2.10
N ASP A 223 -13.72 4.41 1.63
CA ASP A 223 -12.94 5.42 2.36
C ASP A 223 -11.69 4.84 3.07
N ALA A 224 -10.72 4.37 2.28
CA ALA A 224 -9.57 3.64 2.80
C ALA A 224 -8.26 4.44 2.83
N GLY A 225 -8.30 5.70 2.48
CA GLY A 225 -7.12 6.57 2.48
C GLY A 225 -6.74 7.09 3.86
N PHE A 226 -5.86 8.07 3.88
CA PHE A 226 -5.38 8.66 5.12
C PHE A 226 -6.26 9.81 5.58
N LEU A 227 -6.43 9.91 6.90
CA LEU A 227 -6.90 11.11 7.57
C LEU A 227 -5.71 11.90 8.11
N VAL A 228 -5.78 13.21 7.98
CA VAL A 228 -4.82 14.14 8.58
C VAL A 228 -5.47 14.77 9.81
N LEU A 229 -4.98 14.37 10.97
CA LEU A 229 -5.47 14.85 12.25
C LEU A 229 -4.71 16.13 12.63
N LYS A 230 -5.42 17.15 13.11
CA LYS A 230 -4.85 18.42 13.58
C LYS A 230 -5.42 18.77 14.94
N GLY A 231 -4.60 19.35 15.81
CA GLY A 231 -5.03 19.76 17.13
C GLY A 231 -4.01 20.68 17.79
N ASN A 232 -4.26 21.01 19.05
CA ASN A 232 -3.39 21.86 19.86
C ASN A 232 -2.15 21.12 20.37
N LEU A 233 -2.15 19.78 20.37
CA LEU A 233 -1.01 18.96 20.80
C LEU A 233 -0.05 18.66 19.64
N PHE A 234 -0.60 18.43 18.43
CA PHE A 234 0.15 18.15 17.21
C PHE A 234 -0.33 19.04 16.07
N ASN A 235 0.61 19.55 15.28
CA ASN A 235 0.27 20.31 14.07
C ASN A 235 -0.36 19.42 12.98
N SER A 236 0.11 18.18 12.86
CA SER A 236 -0.49 17.17 11.98
C SER A 236 -0.05 15.76 12.38
N ALA A 237 -0.95 14.80 12.22
CA ALA A 237 -0.66 13.38 12.30
C ALA A 237 -1.43 12.67 11.19
N ILE A 238 -0.92 11.53 10.71
CA ILE A 238 -1.58 10.73 9.68
C ILE A 238 -2.14 9.46 10.30
N MET A 239 -3.42 9.22 10.06
CA MET A 239 -4.09 7.98 10.45
C MET A 239 -4.47 7.16 9.21
N LYS A 240 -4.06 5.89 9.19
CA LYS A 240 -4.41 4.94 8.12
C LYS A 240 -5.76 4.30 8.44
N THR A 241 -6.78 4.57 7.62
CA THR A 241 -8.14 4.09 7.89
C THR A 241 -8.39 2.65 7.41
N SER A 242 -7.60 2.13 6.47
CA SER A 242 -7.79 0.80 5.89
C SER A 242 -7.57 -0.37 6.86
N VAL A 243 -6.85 -0.16 7.97
CA VAL A 243 -6.56 -1.19 8.99
C VAL A 243 -7.36 -1.03 10.28
N ILE A 244 -8.23 -0.02 10.35
CA ILE A 244 -9.07 0.21 11.53
C ILE A 244 -10.12 -0.91 11.60
N SER A 245 -10.28 -1.52 12.79
CA SER A 245 -11.28 -2.56 13.01
C SER A 245 -12.71 -2.03 12.83
N GLU A 246 -13.65 -2.91 12.50
CA GLU A 246 -15.06 -2.53 12.33
C GLU A 246 -15.66 -2.06 13.66
N GLU A 247 -15.27 -2.69 14.77
CA GLU A 247 -15.66 -2.28 16.11
C GLU A 247 -15.22 -0.84 16.40
N PHE A 248 -13.96 -0.49 16.11
CA PHE A 248 -13.46 0.87 16.29
C PHE A 248 -14.19 1.87 15.38
N ARG A 249 -14.47 1.48 14.13
CA ARG A 249 -15.22 2.33 13.20
C ARG A 249 -16.62 2.62 13.71
N THR A 250 -17.32 1.59 14.15
CA THR A 250 -18.69 1.71 14.68
C THR A 250 -18.71 2.58 15.94
N ARG A 251 -17.75 2.36 16.83
CA ARG A 251 -17.71 3.08 18.11
C ARG A 251 -17.26 4.53 17.99
N TYR A 252 -16.24 4.81 17.17
CA TYR A 252 -15.55 6.10 17.19
C TYR A 252 -15.63 6.90 15.91
N LEU A 253 -15.94 6.30 14.76
CA LEU A 253 -15.95 7.00 13.48
C LEU A 253 -17.35 7.18 12.89
N SER A 254 -18.35 6.42 13.33
CA SER A 254 -19.73 6.53 12.84
C SER A 254 -20.52 7.67 13.46
N ASN A 255 -20.11 8.16 14.62
CA ASN A 255 -20.72 9.33 15.27
C ASN A 255 -19.65 10.29 15.82
N PRO A 256 -19.04 11.15 14.97
CA PRO A 256 -18.00 12.08 15.41
C PRO A 256 -18.49 13.19 16.36
N ALA A 257 -19.80 13.31 16.57
CA ALA A 257 -20.40 14.23 17.51
C ALA A 257 -20.64 13.61 18.90
N ASP A 258 -20.34 12.30 19.08
CA ASP A 258 -20.44 11.62 20.36
C ASP A 258 -19.25 11.99 21.27
N PRO A 259 -19.49 12.67 22.41
CA PRO A 259 -18.41 13.01 23.35
C PRO A 259 -17.63 11.78 23.83
N ASP A 260 -18.29 10.65 24.02
CA ASP A 260 -17.68 9.41 24.48
C ASP A 260 -16.72 8.79 23.45
N ALA A 261 -16.88 9.12 22.16
CA ALA A 261 -15.96 8.72 21.11
C ALA A 261 -14.56 9.36 21.30
N PHE A 262 -14.50 10.58 21.82
CA PHE A 262 -13.24 11.27 22.10
C PHE A 262 -12.56 10.80 23.40
N GLU A 263 -13.32 10.47 24.42
CA GLU A 263 -12.77 9.88 25.65
C GLU A 263 -12.15 8.50 25.38
N GLY A 264 -12.78 7.68 24.53
CA GLY A 264 -12.22 6.40 24.14
C GLY A 264 -10.87 6.50 23.41
N LEU A 265 -10.69 7.49 22.56
CA LEU A 265 -9.39 7.77 21.90
C LEU A 265 -8.33 8.20 22.92
N SER A 266 -8.70 9.03 23.87
CA SER A 266 -7.83 9.47 24.97
C SER A 266 -7.38 8.28 25.84
N LEU A 267 -8.25 7.35 26.15
CA LEU A 267 -7.96 6.16 26.94
C LEU A 267 -7.04 5.16 26.23
N ILE A 268 -7.12 5.03 24.92
CA ILE A 268 -6.17 4.21 24.13
C ILE A 268 -4.75 4.76 24.23
N HIS A 269 -4.59 6.06 24.34
CA HIS A 269 -3.27 6.68 24.55
C HIS A 269 -2.80 6.63 26.03
N ILE A 270 -3.72 6.51 26.97
CA ILE A 270 -3.43 6.47 28.42
C ILE A 270 -3.22 5.04 28.92
N SER A 271 -3.71 4.02 28.23
CA SER A 271 -3.44 2.62 28.55
C SER A 271 -2.05 2.15 28.06
N GLU A 272 -1.00 2.94 28.31
CA GLU A 272 0.30 2.31 28.52
C GLU A 272 0.14 1.31 29.66
N PRO A 273 0.60 0.06 29.50
CA PRO A 273 0.60 -0.87 30.62
C PRO A 273 1.41 -0.19 31.72
N THR A 274 0.73 0.18 32.79
CA THR A 274 1.37 0.62 34.01
C THR A 274 2.46 -0.39 34.33
N ARG A 275 3.72 0.02 34.24
CA ARG A 275 4.84 -0.79 34.73
C ARG A 275 4.44 -1.25 36.14
N PRO A 276 4.50 -2.53 36.46
CA PRO A 276 4.34 -2.94 37.85
C PRO A 276 5.39 -2.17 38.63
N GLU A 277 4.95 -1.36 39.56
CA GLU A 277 5.83 -0.78 40.54
C GLU A 277 6.55 -1.92 41.24
N ARG A 278 7.87 -1.87 41.29
CA ARG A 278 8.72 -2.83 41.98
C ARG A 278 8.57 -2.69 43.49
#